data_620de6f28c285d6abca5869026b1182a
#
_entry.id   620de6f28c285d6abca5869026b1182a
#
_cell.length_a   1.000
_cell.length_b   1.000
_cell.length_c   1.000
_cell.angle_alpha   90.00
_cell.angle_beta   90.00
_cell.angle_gamma   90.00
#
_symmetry.space_group_name_H-M   'P 1'
#
loop_
_entity.id
_entity.type
_entity.pdbx_description
1 polymer ?
#
loop_
_entity_poly.entity_id
_entity_poly.type
_entity_poly.pdbx_seq_one_letter_code
_entity_poly.pdbx_strand_id
1 'polypeptide(L)'
;MPDDNIAVAMPLPMGIRATGAATDEIDLATLTLLKTQGDGGSISPDTITNKASSQAAHFGMLGGELNADNLAVAGWAVMYGSSVSDGIKLKLTPLLDLRKKQVGDPTLFKILDPPAPKQSASDWLVAHKTSLNVVDPTMGVPYYVMIVASPEEISFEFQYELDLYWGVGRLWLQSEADFERYAHSVVDYETGTTVPTARKMVVFSPDYGGKDNGAQKILSEGLTTPLAKGIGPAQKFAIQSLTGSAATKSGLHNVLSGVDGTPAILFTGTHGFCQNADSADLPAQQGALICQEYQGGGASPDKFYAASDLPAAMKTHGMVHFLYACYGVGFPRNDTYNYAKKVPIAPAPMMARLPQALLGHENGALAVLGHIDRAWSCSFNVDGLPPQDQSFRDVLTKVMSGYRLGSATDQFNFRWAALTIPLADTLQKMQTRRGLEKRAANLWTIRNDARNYILHGDPAIKLRVSLAEMPETIIRPSIERPATA
;
A
#
# COMPACT_ATOMS: atom_id res chain seq x y z
N MET A 1 -3.99 -39.42 3.01
CA MET A 1 -3.64 -38.19 2.27
C MET A 1 -4.89 -37.35 2.33
N PRO A 2 -4.85 -36.10 2.81
CA PRO A 2 -6.03 -35.23 2.73
C PRO A 2 -6.34 -35.02 1.25
N ASP A 3 -7.61 -35.08 0.89
CA ASP A 3 -8.11 -34.91 -0.46
C ASP A 3 -7.58 -33.64 -1.10
N ASP A 4 -6.79 -33.77 -2.18
CA ASP A 4 -6.32 -32.67 -3.02
C ASP A 4 -7.48 -31.99 -3.80
N ASN A 5 -8.71 -32.36 -3.54
CA ASN A 5 -9.96 -31.92 -4.16
C ASN A 5 -10.77 -30.91 -3.35
N ILE A 6 -10.15 -30.16 -2.45
CA ILE A 6 -10.85 -29.00 -1.87
C ILE A 6 -11.14 -28.05 -3.03
N ALA A 7 -12.41 -27.82 -3.31
CA ALA A 7 -12.86 -26.84 -4.30
C ALA A 7 -12.43 -25.45 -3.82
N VAL A 8 -11.26 -25.01 -4.24
CA VAL A 8 -10.74 -23.68 -3.91
C VAL A 8 -11.50 -22.68 -4.79
N ALA A 9 -12.29 -21.79 -4.20
CA ALA A 9 -12.89 -20.69 -4.93
C ALA A 9 -11.79 -19.76 -5.45
N MET A 10 -11.99 -19.22 -6.64
CA MET A 10 -11.05 -18.23 -7.16
C MET A 10 -11.27 -16.90 -6.45
N PRO A 11 -10.18 -16.18 -6.10
CA PRO A 11 -10.29 -14.87 -5.48
C PRO A 11 -11.03 -13.87 -6.37
N LEU A 12 -11.80 -12.97 -5.77
CA LEU A 12 -12.49 -11.91 -6.50
C LEU A 12 -11.65 -10.63 -6.54
N PRO A 13 -11.51 -9.99 -7.71
CA PRO A 13 -10.80 -8.71 -7.84
C PRO A 13 -11.66 -7.57 -7.30
N MET A 14 -11.01 -6.57 -6.68
CA MET A 14 -11.63 -5.37 -6.10
C MET A 14 -11.54 -4.18 -7.07
N GLY A 15 -12.05 -4.34 -8.29
CA GLY A 15 -12.06 -3.29 -9.30
C GLY A 15 -13.34 -3.26 -10.12
N ILE A 16 -13.80 -2.05 -10.43
CA ILE A 16 -14.98 -1.78 -11.29
C ILE A 16 -14.53 -1.01 -12.53
N ARG A 17 -14.87 -1.52 -13.71
CA ARG A 17 -14.60 -0.87 -15.00
C ARG A 17 -15.58 0.28 -15.26
N ALA A 18 -15.24 1.16 -16.20
CA ALA A 18 -16.13 2.23 -16.67
C ALA A 18 -17.50 1.71 -17.14
N THR A 19 -17.56 0.49 -17.68
CA THR A 19 -18.81 -0.20 -18.03
C THR A 19 -19.65 -0.62 -16.81
N GLY A 20 -19.08 -0.59 -15.59
CA GLY A 20 -19.67 -1.10 -14.36
C GLY A 20 -19.46 -2.59 -14.15
N ALA A 21 -18.76 -3.29 -15.03
CA ALA A 21 -18.39 -4.68 -14.81
C ALA A 21 -17.21 -4.79 -13.83
N ALA A 22 -17.17 -5.84 -13.03
CA ALA A 22 -15.97 -6.20 -12.26
C ALA A 22 -14.78 -6.46 -13.20
N THR A 23 -13.57 -6.26 -12.72
CA THR A 23 -12.35 -6.65 -13.45
C THR A 23 -12.27 -8.17 -13.59
N ASP A 24 -11.56 -8.65 -14.61
CA ASP A 24 -11.52 -10.09 -14.92
C ASP A 24 -10.84 -10.89 -13.79
N GLU A 25 -11.25 -12.15 -13.66
CA GLU A 25 -10.52 -13.15 -12.91
C GLU A 25 -9.17 -13.48 -13.61
N ILE A 26 -8.35 -14.33 -12.96
CA ILE A 26 -7.06 -14.74 -13.54
C ILE A 26 -7.24 -15.50 -14.86
N ASP A 27 -6.39 -15.19 -15.85
CA ASP A 27 -6.38 -15.91 -17.12
C ASP A 27 -5.69 -17.27 -16.99
N LEU A 28 -6.40 -18.35 -17.37
CA LEU A 28 -5.87 -19.70 -17.38
C LEU A 28 -4.65 -19.89 -18.32
N ALA A 29 -4.51 -19.08 -19.38
CA ALA A 29 -3.31 -19.10 -20.22
C ALA A 29 -2.05 -18.68 -19.44
N THR A 30 -2.19 -17.81 -18.45
CA THR A 30 -1.11 -17.44 -17.52
C THR A 30 -0.56 -18.66 -16.78
N LEU A 31 -1.39 -19.63 -16.41
CA LEU A 31 -0.96 -20.86 -15.74
C LEU A 31 -0.04 -21.74 -16.60
N THR A 32 -0.28 -21.77 -17.90
CA THR A 32 0.56 -22.52 -18.83
C THR A 32 1.96 -21.90 -18.91
N LEU A 33 2.06 -20.58 -18.92
CA LEU A 33 3.34 -19.88 -18.88
C LEU A 33 4.07 -20.08 -17.56
N LEU A 34 3.38 -19.98 -16.43
CA LEU A 34 3.97 -20.24 -15.12
C LEU A 34 4.55 -21.66 -15.02
N LYS A 35 3.87 -22.64 -15.63
CA LYS A 35 4.35 -24.02 -15.68
C LYS A 35 5.63 -24.19 -16.51
N THR A 36 5.77 -23.45 -17.61
CA THR A 36 6.84 -23.64 -18.58
C THR A 36 8.05 -22.71 -18.39
N GLN A 37 7.81 -21.50 -17.89
CA GLN A 37 8.82 -20.44 -17.80
C GLN A 37 9.12 -19.98 -16.37
N GLY A 38 8.40 -20.53 -15.37
CA GLY A 38 8.43 -20.00 -14.01
C GLY A 38 7.64 -18.70 -13.89
N ASP A 39 7.68 -18.07 -12.73
CA ASP A 39 6.84 -16.92 -12.41
C ASP A 39 7.49 -15.54 -12.71
N GLY A 40 8.63 -15.54 -13.41
CA GLY A 40 9.31 -14.32 -13.87
C GLY A 40 9.91 -13.42 -12.76
N GLY A 41 9.83 -13.84 -11.51
CA GLY A 41 10.31 -13.06 -10.34
C GLY A 41 10.38 -13.95 -9.11
N SER A 42 11.01 -15.12 -9.23
CA SER A 42 11.14 -16.04 -8.10
C SER A 42 12.17 -15.53 -7.09
N ILE A 43 11.70 -15.21 -5.90
CA ILE A 43 12.58 -15.08 -4.73
C ILE A 43 13.15 -16.46 -4.44
N SER A 44 14.47 -16.55 -4.25
CA SER A 44 15.09 -17.85 -3.94
C SER A 44 14.56 -18.41 -2.62
N PRO A 45 14.46 -19.74 -2.46
CA PRO A 45 14.11 -20.37 -1.18
C PRO A 45 15.02 -19.92 -0.02
N ASP A 46 16.30 -19.66 -0.31
CA ASP A 46 17.27 -19.18 0.70
C ASP A 46 16.91 -17.78 1.20
N THR A 47 16.48 -16.88 0.32
CA THR A 47 15.99 -15.55 0.69
C THR A 47 14.80 -15.63 1.65
N ILE A 48 13.88 -16.58 1.41
CA ILE A 48 12.70 -16.78 2.25
C ILE A 48 13.08 -17.35 3.61
N THR A 49 13.99 -18.33 3.63
CA THR A 49 14.49 -18.95 4.87
C THR A 49 15.20 -17.91 5.72
N ASN A 50 16.02 -17.07 5.13
CA ASN A 50 16.71 -15.99 5.81
C ASN A 50 15.72 -14.95 6.36
N LYS A 51 14.69 -14.54 5.60
CA LYS A 51 13.64 -13.63 6.07
C LYS A 51 12.87 -14.22 7.24
N ALA A 52 12.47 -15.49 7.17
CA ALA A 52 11.76 -16.17 8.26
C ALA A 52 12.63 -16.29 9.52
N SER A 53 13.92 -16.56 9.37
CA SER A 53 14.87 -16.63 10.48
C SER A 53 15.10 -15.26 11.12
N SER A 54 15.19 -14.20 10.33
CA SER A 54 15.38 -12.83 10.81
C SER A 54 14.16 -12.29 11.53
N GLN A 55 12.94 -12.66 11.11
CA GLN A 55 11.72 -12.24 11.79
C GLN A 55 11.57 -12.81 13.21
N ALA A 56 12.05 -14.03 13.43
CA ALA A 56 12.08 -14.62 14.79
C ALA A 56 12.97 -13.82 15.75
N ALA A 57 13.91 -13.03 15.20
CA ALA A 57 14.83 -12.22 15.99
C ALA A 57 14.44 -10.72 16.00
N HIS A 58 14.32 -10.01 14.86
CA HIS A 58 14.09 -8.56 14.81
C HIS A 58 13.74 -8.02 13.40
N PHE A 59 12.65 -8.42 12.77
CA PHE A 59 12.07 -7.73 11.60
C PHE A 59 13.08 -7.25 10.53
N GLY A 60 13.96 -8.12 10.09
CA GLY A 60 14.87 -7.83 8.98
C GLY A 60 16.20 -7.15 9.33
N MET A 61 16.41 -6.66 10.56
CA MET A 61 17.66 -6.03 10.97
C MET A 61 18.58 -6.96 11.76
N LEU A 62 19.89 -6.79 11.63
CA LEU A 62 20.89 -7.56 12.36
C LEU A 62 20.96 -7.15 13.85
N GLY A 63 21.00 -8.16 14.73
CA GLY A 63 21.33 -8.00 16.14
C GLY A 63 20.20 -7.49 17.03
N GLY A 64 20.14 -7.98 18.25
CA GLY A 64 19.08 -7.72 19.22
C GLY A 64 18.91 -6.28 19.70
N GLU A 65 19.83 -5.38 19.34
CA GLU A 65 19.82 -3.98 19.78
C GLU A 65 19.44 -2.99 18.68
N LEU A 66 19.32 -3.42 17.40
CA LEU A 66 18.96 -2.54 16.29
C LEU A 66 17.46 -2.29 16.26
N ASN A 67 17.05 -1.09 16.63
CA ASN A 67 15.67 -0.65 16.63
C ASN A 67 15.36 0.14 15.35
N ALA A 68 14.47 -0.39 14.50
CA ALA A 68 14.03 0.28 13.28
C ALA A 68 13.41 1.67 13.53
N ASP A 69 12.83 1.92 14.69
CA ASP A 69 12.30 3.24 15.05
C ASP A 69 13.36 4.30 15.33
N ASN A 70 14.60 3.86 15.60
CA ASN A 70 15.72 4.75 15.86
C ASN A 70 16.53 5.00 14.58
N LEU A 71 16.34 6.14 13.93
CA LEU A 71 17.06 6.48 12.70
C LEU A 71 18.58 6.59 12.88
N ALA A 72 19.06 6.90 14.09
CA ALA A 72 20.49 6.94 14.37
C ALA A 72 21.15 5.55 14.25
N VAL A 73 20.35 4.49 14.29
CA VAL A 73 20.80 3.10 14.14
C VAL A 73 20.38 2.52 12.80
N ALA A 74 19.14 2.76 12.40
CA ALA A 74 18.58 2.23 11.15
C ALA A 74 19.16 2.91 9.90
N GLY A 75 19.52 4.19 10.02
CA GLY A 75 19.94 5.02 8.90
C GLY A 75 18.82 5.35 7.93
N TRP A 76 19.09 6.24 7.00
CA TRP A 76 18.15 6.67 5.99
C TRP A 76 18.87 7.05 4.70
N ALA A 77 18.25 6.75 3.57
CA ALA A 77 18.80 7.10 2.26
C ALA A 77 17.71 7.60 1.31
N VAL A 78 18.10 8.46 0.37
CA VAL A 78 17.32 8.80 -0.83
C VAL A 78 17.97 8.22 -2.06
N MET A 79 17.15 7.66 -2.95
CA MET A 79 17.54 7.19 -4.28
C MET A 79 16.81 8.05 -5.32
N TYR A 80 17.55 8.83 -6.07
CA TYR A 80 16.99 9.64 -7.15
C TYR A 80 17.05 8.90 -8.47
N GLY A 81 15.96 8.94 -9.24
CA GLY A 81 16.00 8.58 -10.65
C GLY A 81 16.88 9.53 -11.45
N SER A 82 17.41 9.06 -12.58
CA SER A 82 18.32 9.85 -13.43
C SER A 82 17.64 11.07 -14.06
N SER A 83 16.31 11.04 -14.24
CA SER A 83 15.50 12.12 -14.81
C SER A 83 15.04 13.16 -13.79
N VAL A 84 15.33 12.95 -12.50
CA VAL A 84 14.88 13.86 -11.42
C VAL A 84 15.63 15.19 -11.52
N SER A 85 14.88 16.29 -11.73
CA SER A 85 15.45 17.63 -11.86
C SER A 85 16.16 18.09 -10.58
N ASP A 86 17.15 18.97 -10.74
CA ASP A 86 17.78 19.62 -9.59
C ASP A 86 16.79 20.51 -8.83
N GLY A 87 15.73 20.99 -9.50
CA GLY A 87 14.62 21.70 -8.88
C GLY A 87 13.90 20.81 -7.84
N ILE A 88 13.53 19.56 -8.19
CA ILE A 88 12.94 18.60 -7.25
C ILE A 88 13.88 18.33 -6.08
N LYS A 89 15.18 18.08 -6.34
CA LYS A 89 16.17 17.82 -5.28
C LYS A 89 16.25 19.00 -4.31
N LEU A 90 16.26 20.23 -4.84
CA LEU A 90 16.27 21.46 -4.04
C LEU A 90 15.01 21.57 -3.16
N LYS A 91 13.83 21.28 -3.71
CA LYS A 91 12.54 21.30 -2.97
C LYS A 91 12.47 20.29 -1.85
N LEU A 92 13.17 19.17 -1.96
CA LEU A 92 13.26 18.14 -0.92
C LEU A 92 14.31 18.43 0.16
N THR A 93 15.14 19.46 0.01
CA THR A 93 16.21 19.80 0.98
C THR A 93 15.72 19.87 2.43
N PRO A 94 14.57 20.52 2.77
CA PRO A 94 14.10 20.57 4.14
C PRO A 94 13.88 19.18 4.77
N LEU A 95 13.32 18.24 4.00
CA LEU A 95 13.12 16.85 4.43
C LEU A 95 14.45 16.12 4.61
N LEU A 96 15.38 16.28 3.68
CA LEU A 96 16.70 15.66 3.74
C LEU A 96 17.49 16.16 4.96
N ASP A 97 17.45 17.44 5.25
CA ASP A 97 18.11 18.04 6.41
C ASP A 97 17.51 17.51 7.73
N LEU A 98 16.18 17.36 7.79
CA LEU A 98 15.52 16.73 8.93
C LEU A 98 16.02 15.29 9.11
N ARG A 99 16.03 14.47 8.05
CA ARG A 99 16.50 13.07 8.12
C ARG A 99 17.97 12.99 8.48
N LYS A 100 18.82 13.82 7.88
CA LYS A 100 20.25 13.92 8.22
C LYS A 100 20.47 14.24 9.70
N LYS A 101 19.70 15.18 10.24
CA LYS A 101 19.74 15.53 11.67
C LYS A 101 19.30 14.38 12.57
N GLN A 102 18.26 13.65 12.18
CA GLN A 102 17.73 12.51 12.95
C GLN A 102 18.64 11.28 12.92
N VAL A 103 19.32 11.03 11.80
CA VAL A 103 20.32 9.98 11.67
C VAL A 103 21.56 10.33 12.46
N GLY A 104 22.04 11.57 12.39
CA GLY A 104 23.22 12.06 13.13
C GLY A 104 24.56 11.54 12.62
N ASP A 105 24.64 10.30 12.18
CA ASP A 105 25.85 9.69 11.60
C ASP A 105 25.86 9.85 10.08
N PRO A 106 26.84 10.59 9.50
CA PRO A 106 26.92 10.80 8.05
C PRO A 106 27.17 9.50 7.26
N THR A 107 27.65 8.44 7.88
CA THR A 107 27.83 7.14 7.21
C THR A 107 26.52 6.38 7.00
N LEU A 108 25.50 6.68 7.81
CA LEU A 108 24.17 6.11 7.76
C LEU A 108 23.13 6.99 7.05
N PHE A 109 23.52 8.20 6.60
CA PHE A 109 22.73 9.05 5.72
C PHE A 109 23.34 9.04 4.32
N LYS A 110 22.60 8.53 3.31
CA LYS A 110 23.15 8.36 1.96
C LYS A 110 22.24 8.91 0.87
N ILE A 111 22.88 9.35 -0.21
CA ILE A 111 22.26 9.54 -1.52
C ILE A 111 22.74 8.37 -2.36
N LEU A 112 21.81 7.54 -2.84
CA LEU A 112 22.12 6.29 -3.55
C LEU A 112 21.91 6.47 -5.04
N ASP A 113 22.77 5.85 -5.84
CA ASP A 113 22.60 5.78 -7.27
C ASP A 113 21.41 4.90 -7.65
N PRO A 114 20.60 5.26 -8.68
CA PRO A 114 19.50 4.44 -9.14
C PRO A 114 20.01 3.15 -9.78
N PRO A 115 19.16 2.09 -9.86
CA PRO A 115 19.49 0.90 -10.61
C PRO A 115 19.64 1.20 -12.10
N ALA A 116 20.53 0.48 -12.77
CA ALA A 116 20.58 0.47 -14.23
C ALA A 116 19.27 -0.11 -14.80
N PRO A 117 18.91 0.22 -16.06
CA PRO A 117 17.71 -0.32 -16.69
C PRO A 117 17.64 -1.85 -16.58
N LYS A 118 16.56 -2.38 -16.02
CA LYS A 118 16.32 -3.82 -15.78
C LYS A 118 17.27 -4.50 -14.77
N GLN A 119 18.05 -3.74 -14.02
CA GLN A 119 18.83 -4.30 -12.91
C GLN A 119 17.91 -4.77 -11.79
N SER A 120 18.11 -5.98 -11.30
CA SER A 120 17.40 -6.49 -10.13
C SER A 120 17.86 -5.77 -8.85
N ALA A 121 17.02 -5.76 -7.80
CA ALA A 121 17.46 -5.24 -6.51
C ALA A 121 18.61 -6.06 -5.94
N SER A 122 18.65 -7.37 -6.19
CA SER A 122 19.76 -8.24 -5.78
C SER A 122 21.09 -7.80 -6.38
N ASP A 123 21.15 -7.59 -7.72
CA ASP A 123 22.39 -7.18 -8.39
C ASP A 123 22.79 -5.74 -7.97
N TRP A 124 21.80 -4.88 -7.78
CA TRP A 124 22.03 -3.52 -7.32
C TRP A 124 22.62 -3.50 -5.89
N LEU A 125 22.10 -4.34 -4.99
CA LEU A 125 22.60 -4.47 -3.64
C LEU A 125 24.06 -4.98 -3.61
N VAL A 126 24.39 -5.96 -4.46
CA VAL A 126 25.77 -6.46 -4.59
C VAL A 126 26.72 -5.35 -5.05
N ALA A 127 26.30 -4.52 -6.00
CA ALA A 127 27.07 -3.33 -6.44
C ALA A 127 27.29 -2.34 -5.28
N HIS A 128 26.34 -2.27 -4.33
CA HIS A 128 26.41 -1.45 -3.11
C HIS A 128 27.02 -2.18 -1.91
N LYS A 129 27.72 -3.30 -2.14
CA LYS A 129 28.46 -4.09 -1.13
C LYS A 129 27.59 -4.68 -0.02
N THR A 130 26.35 -5.01 -0.36
CA THR A 130 25.43 -5.75 0.50
C THR A 130 24.64 -6.78 -0.32
N SER A 131 23.67 -7.49 0.25
CA SER A 131 22.92 -8.54 -0.45
C SER A 131 21.52 -8.64 0.14
N LEU A 132 20.62 -9.36 -0.56
CA LEU A 132 19.30 -9.74 -0.02
C LEU A 132 19.48 -10.66 1.20
N ASN A 133 19.76 -10.07 2.32
CA ASN A 133 19.98 -10.72 3.61
C ASN A 133 19.46 -9.79 4.73
N VAL A 134 19.57 -10.23 5.97
CA VAL A 134 19.29 -9.36 7.13
C VAL A 134 20.07 -8.06 6.97
N VAL A 135 19.40 -6.93 7.13
CA VAL A 135 19.99 -5.62 6.86
C VAL A 135 20.97 -5.23 7.94
N ASP A 136 22.18 -4.94 7.53
CA ASP A 136 23.17 -4.20 8.34
C ASP A 136 23.25 -2.78 7.77
N PRO A 137 22.74 -1.76 8.45
CA PRO A 137 22.73 -0.39 7.96
C PRO A 137 24.11 0.20 7.67
N THR A 138 25.17 -0.39 8.24
CA THR A 138 26.57 0.03 8.02
C THR A 138 27.14 -0.50 6.72
N MET A 139 26.51 -1.53 6.14
CA MET A 139 26.93 -2.20 4.91
C MET A 139 26.26 -1.60 3.68
N GLY A 140 26.79 -0.49 3.17
CA GLY A 140 26.40 0.06 1.87
C GLY A 140 25.03 0.74 1.80
N VAL A 141 23.94 0.10 2.20
CA VAL A 141 22.57 0.61 2.09
C VAL A 141 21.90 0.70 3.47
N PRO A 142 21.55 1.92 3.95
CA PRO A 142 20.78 2.10 5.19
C PRO A 142 19.41 1.43 5.12
N TYR A 143 18.79 1.16 6.29
CA TYR A 143 17.53 0.41 6.34
C TYR A 143 16.36 1.14 5.66
N TYR A 144 16.21 2.46 5.86
CA TYR A 144 15.17 3.21 5.19
C TYR A 144 15.64 3.78 3.86
N VAL A 145 14.89 3.50 2.78
CA VAL A 145 15.19 3.98 1.43
C VAL A 145 13.98 4.68 0.84
N MET A 146 14.09 5.98 0.57
CA MET A 146 13.08 6.75 -0.16
C MET A 146 13.45 6.82 -1.64
N ILE A 147 12.65 6.21 -2.50
CA ILE A 147 12.79 6.27 -3.96
C ILE A 147 12.08 7.53 -4.47
N VAL A 148 12.83 8.45 -5.08
CA VAL A 148 12.30 9.63 -5.77
C VAL A 148 12.49 9.41 -7.27
N ALA A 149 11.51 8.73 -7.87
CA ALA A 149 11.52 8.40 -9.30
C ALA A 149 10.13 7.98 -9.77
N SER A 150 9.85 8.17 -11.06
CA SER A 150 8.69 7.55 -11.70
C SER A 150 8.83 6.02 -11.70
N PRO A 151 7.71 5.27 -11.71
CA PRO A 151 7.77 3.82 -11.85
C PRO A 151 8.21 3.35 -13.26
N GLU A 152 8.26 4.25 -14.22
CA GLU A 152 8.83 3.99 -15.55
C GLU A 152 10.37 3.94 -15.50
N GLU A 153 10.97 4.75 -14.65
CA GLU A 153 12.42 4.84 -14.50
C GLU A 153 12.98 3.80 -13.50
N ILE A 154 12.41 3.75 -12.30
CA ILE A 154 12.70 2.71 -11.31
C ILE A 154 11.45 1.88 -11.12
N SER A 155 11.44 0.65 -11.64
CA SER A 155 10.24 -0.17 -11.73
C SER A 155 9.64 -0.51 -10.36
N PHE A 156 8.38 -0.90 -10.35
CA PHE A 156 7.74 -1.44 -9.14
C PHE A 156 8.38 -2.77 -8.72
N GLU A 157 8.82 -3.59 -9.68
CA GLU A 157 9.51 -4.85 -9.41
C GLU A 157 10.77 -4.63 -8.59
N PHE A 158 11.60 -3.65 -8.95
CA PHE A 158 12.78 -3.28 -8.17
C PHE A 158 12.41 -2.85 -6.74
N GLN A 159 11.35 -2.04 -6.59
CA GLN A 159 10.88 -1.61 -5.28
C GLN A 159 10.40 -2.80 -4.44
N TYR A 160 9.62 -3.73 -5.00
CA TYR A 160 9.15 -4.92 -4.27
C TYR A 160 10.31 -5.79 -3.76
N GLU A 161 11.30 -6.03 -4.63
CA GLU A 161 12.46 -6.85 -4.26
C GLU A 161 13.26 -6.19 -3.14
N LEU A 162 13.47 -4.87 -3.21
CA LEU A 162 14.19 -4.13 -2.17
C LEU A 162 13.41 -4.11 -0.87
N ASP A 163 12.10 -3.85 -0.93
CA ASP A 163 11.20 -3.75 0.24
C ASP A 163 11.04 -5.07 1.00
N LEU A 164 11.53 -6.18 0.44
CA LEU A 164 11.53 -7.47 1.13
C LEU A 164 12.32 -7.45 2.45
N TYR A 165 13.37 -6.66 2.53
CA TYR A 165 14.25 -6.54 3.71
C TYR A 165 14.40 -5.11 4.22
N TRP A 166 14.28 -4.12 3.35
CA TRP A 166 14.43 -2.70 3.65
C TRP A 166 13.05 -2.05 3.86
N GLY A 167 12.99 -1.01 4.66
CA GLY A 167 11.81 -0.16 4.73
C GLY A 167 11.81 0.82 3.55
N VAL A 168 11.07 0.53 2.50
CA VAL A 168 11.08 1.32 1.26
C VAL A 168 9.81 2.13 1.10
N GLY A 169 9.96 3.40 0.71
CA GLY A 169 8.86 4.24 0.26
C GLY A 169 9.19 4.87 -1.09
N ARG A 170 8.17 5.19 -1.87
CA ARG A 170 8.33 5.94 -3.12
C ARG A 170 7.67 7.30 -2.98
N LEU A 171 8.34 8.33 -3.44
CA LEU A 171 7.78 9.67 -3.58
C LEU A 171 7.86 10.10 -5.04
N TRP A 172 6.70 10.13 -5.72
CA TRP A 172 6.61 10.65 -7.09
C TRP A 172 5.34 11.48 -7.25
N LEU A 173 5.51 12.78 -7.44
CA LEU A 173 4.46 13.78 -7.48
C LEU A 173 4.42 14.49 -8.84
N GLN A 174 3.45 15.36 -9.06
CA GLN A 174 3.20 15.95 -10.38
C GLN A 174 4.07 17.15 -10.72
N SER A 175 4.47 17.93 -9.71
CA SER A 175 5.22 19.16 -9.91
C SER A 175 6.24 19.39 -8.81
N GLU A 176 7.27 20.20 -9.09
CA GLU A 176 8.26 20.62 -8.10
C GLU A 176 7.60 21.26 -6.86
N ALA A 177 6.52 22.00 -7.05
CA ALA A 177 5.77 22.60 -5.95
C ALA A 177 5.08 21.55 -5.08
N ASP A 178 4.65 20.40 -5.63
CA ASP A 178 4.10 19.30 -4.84
C ASP A 178 5.17 18.66 -3.95
N PHE A 179 6.38 18.48 -4.47
CA PHE A 179 7.51 17.97 -3.67
C PHE A 179 7.89 18.94 -2.54
N GLU A 180 7.86 20.25 -2.79
CA GLU A 180 8.09 21.28 -1.76
C GLU A 180 7.03 21.20 -0.66
N ARG A 181 5.75 21.18 -1.02
CA ARG A 181 4.64 21.07 -0.06
C ARG A 181 4.74 19.79 0.76
N TYR A 182 5.06 18.68 0.13
CA TYR A 182 5.26 17.41 0.84
C TYR A 182 6.42 17.50 1.85
N ALA A 183 7.58 18.01 1.44
CA ALA A 183 8.73 18.17 2.32
C ALA A 183 8.40 19.04 3.54
N HIS A 184 7.75 20.17 3.32
CA HIS A 184 7.30 21.05 4.40
C HIS A 184 6.26 20.37 5.30
N SER A 185 5.26 19.70 4.73
CA SER A 185 4.24 18.96 5.50
C SER A 185 4.88 17.96 6.46
N VAL A 186 5.88 17.20 6.02
CA VAL A 186 6.58 16.23 6.88
C VAL A 186 7.40 16.94 7.96
N VAL A 187 8.17 17.96 7.57
CA VAL A 187 9.00 18.73 8.54
C VAL A 187 8.13 19.38 9.59
N ASP A 188 7.06 20.07 9.20
CA ASP A 188 6.15 20.76 10.10
C ASP A 188 5.44 19.78 11.04
N TYR A 189 5.04 18.61 10.54
CA TYR A 189 4.44 17.58 11.38
C TYR A 189 5.43 17.04 12.41
N GLU A 190 6.65 16.71 12.02
CA GLU A 190 7.62 16.09 12.95
C GLU A 190 8.27 17.07 13.92
N THR A 191 8.37 18.37 13.56
CA THR A 191 9.04 19.39 14.38
C THR A 191 8.07 20.34 15.08
N GLY A 192 6.81 20.36 14.65
CA GLY A 192 5.77 21.23 15.21
C GLY A 192 5.48 20.95 16.67
N THR A 193 4.97 21.94 17.39
CA THR A 193 4.63 21.83 18.82
C THR A 193 3.34 21.08 19.09
N THR A 194 2.46 20.96 18.10
CA THR A 194 1.14 20.31 18.20
C THR A 194 0.96 19.26 17.11
N VAL A 195 0.18 18.24 17.42
CA VAL A 195 -0.25 17.24 16.44
C VAL A 195 -1.59 17.67 15.84
N PRO A 196 -1.70 17.82 14.51
CA PRO A 196 -2.91 18.35 13.87
C PRO A 196 -4.05 17.34 13.78
N THR A 197 -3.79 16.07 14.05
CA THR A 197 -4.75 14.97 13.92
C THR A 197 -5.33 14.52 15.25
N ALA A 198 -6.59 14.09 15.22
CA ALA A 198 -7.21 13.41 16.35
C ALA A 198 -6.72 11.95 16.44
N ARG A 199 -6.68 11.38 17.65
CA ARG A 199 -6.40 9.96 17.90
C ARG A 199 -7.59 9.10 17.44
N LYS A 200 -7.81 9.13 16.13
CA LYS A 200 -8.97 8.55 15.48
C LYS A 200 -8.56 7.86 14.19
N MET A 201 -9.16 6.70 13.93
CA MET A 201 -9.16 6.07 12.61
C MET A 201 -10.58 6.11 12.06
N VAL A 202 -10.69 6.48 10.79
CA VAL A 202 -11.94 6.37 10.02
C VAL A 202 -11.84 5.15 9.12
N VAL A 203 -12.85 4.29 9.13
CA VAL A 203 -13.02 3.16 8.21
C VAL A 203 -14.14 3.50 7.25
N PHE A 204 -13.80 3.58 5.96
CA PHE A 204 -14.74 3.84 4.86
C PHE A 204 -14.95 2.55 4.07
N SER A 205 -16.20 2.08 3.96
CA SER A 205 -16.53 0.86 3.23
C SER A 205 -17.98 0.90 2.72
N PRO A 206 -18.25 1.14 1.43
CA PRO A 206 -19.59 1.14 0.85
C PRO A 206 -20.22 -0.26 0.84
N ASP A 207 -21.51 -0.32 0.50
CA ASP A 207 -22.26 -1.54 0.22
C ASP A 207 -23.05 -1.38 -1.08
N TYR A 208 -22.72 -2.16 -2.07
CA TYR A 208 -23.33 -2.10 -3.39
C TYR A 208 -24.53 -3.04 -3.57
N GLY A 209 -25.02 -3.65 -2.49
CA GLY A 209 -26.16 -4.57 -2.55
C GLY A 209 -25.95 -5.75 -3.50
N GLY A 210 -24.71 -6.24 -3.64
CA GLY A 210 -24.34 -7.35 -4.52
C GLY A 210 -24.22 -6.97 -6.02
N LYS A 211 -24.29 -5.69 -6.39
CA LYS A 211 -24.17 -5.23 -7.79
C LYS A 211 -22.77 -5.41 -8.40
N ASP A 212 -21.81 -5.82 -7.61
CA ASP A 212 -20.41 -6.10 -7.91
C ASP A 212 -20.05 -7.59 -7.79
N ASN A 213 -21.00 -8.48 -8.01
CA ASN A 213 -20.89 -9.92 -7.77
C ASN A 213 -20.58 -10.29 -6.31
N GLY A 214 -20.91 -9.39 -5.37
CA GLY A 214 -20.74 -9.61 -3.93
C GLY A 214 -19.33 -9.40 -3.38
N ALA A 215 -18.39 -8.92 -4.19
CA ALA A 215 -17.01 -8.72 -3.78
C ALA A 215 -16.89 -7.70 -2.63
N GLN A 216 -17.64 -6.59 -2.69
CA GLN A 216 -17.65 -5.59 -1.60
C GLN A 216 -18.22 -6.16 -0.29
N LYS A 217 -19.23 -7.04 -0.38
CA LYS A 217 -19.75 -7.72 0.82
C LYS A 217 -18.66 -8.57 1.48
N ILE A 218 -17.92 -9.34 0.67
CA ILE A 218 -16.77 -10.14 1.16
C ILE A 218 -15.71 -9.24 1.80
N LEU A 219 -15.42 -8.09 1.20
CA LEU A 219 -14.48 -7.10 1.75
C LEU A 219 -15.00 -6.54 3.09
N SER A 220 -16.27 -6.20 3.16
CA SER A 220 -16.88 -5.67 4.39
C SER A 220 -16.89 -6.70 5.53
N GLU A 221 -17.29 -7.93 5.25
CA GLU A 221 -17.37 -8.99 6.25
C GLU A 221 -16.00 -9.54 6.65
N GLY A 222 -15.08 -9.65 5.69
CA GLY A 222 -13.76 -10.25 5.90
C GLY A 222 -12.67 -9.28 6.37
N LEU A 223 -12.84 -7.98 6.16
CA LEU A 223 -11.79 -7.01 6.47
C LEU A 223 -12.30 -5.78 7.21
N THR A 224 -13.13 -4.93 6.58
CA THR A 224 -13.39 -3.59 7.13
C THR A 224 -14.22 -3.63 8.41
N THR A 225 -15.22 -4.51 8.52
CA THR A 225 -16.00 -4.70 9.75
C THR A 225 -15.18 -5.32 10.88
N PRO A 226 -14.40 -6.40 10.67
CA PRO A 226 -13.50 -6.93 11.68
C PRO A 226 -12.48 -5.90 12.18
N LEU A 227 -11.87 -5.11 11.28
CA LEU A 227 -10.95 -4.05 11.64
C LEU A 227 -11.63 -2.98 12.51
N ALA A 228 -12.81 -2.49 12.09
CA ALA A 228 -13.53 -1.47 12.83
C ALA A 228 -13.92 -1.89 14.25
N LYS A 229 -14.14 -3.19 14.48
CA LYS A 229 -14.53 -3.75 15.78
C LYS A 229 -13.36 -4.17 16.66
N GLY A 230 -12.26 -4.61 16.05
CA GLY A 230 -11.20 -5.33 16.77
C GLY A 230 -9.86 -4.60 16.91
N ILE A 231 -9.72 -3.40 16.32
CA ILE A 231 -8.49 -2.60 16.37
C ILE A 231 -8.72 -1.32 17.19
N GLY A 232 -7.67 -0.74 17.72
CA GLY A 232 -7.69 0.61 18.32
C GLY A 232 -7.73 0.66 19.83
N PRO A 233 -8.51 -0.15 20.57
CA PRO A 233 -8.64 0.02 22.03
C PRO A 233 -7.32 -0.02 22.79
N ALA A 234 -6.43 -0.96 22.46
CA ALA A 234 -5.12 -1.07 23.13
C ALA A 234 -4.22 0.15 22.89
N GLN A 235 -4.35 0.82 21.74
CA GLN A 235 -3.64 2.04 21.39
C GLN A 235 -4.44 3.31 21.71
N LYS A 236 -5.62 3.16 22.32
CA LYS A 236 -6.53 4.25 22.67
C LYS A 236 -6.98 5.09 21.47
N PHE A 237 -7.14 4.46 20.32
CA PHE A 237 -7.69 5.06 19.10
C PHE A 237 -9.21 4.87 19.07
N ALA A 238 -9.93 5.97 18.81
CA ALA A 238 -11.35 5.93 18.51
C ALA A 238 -11.54 5.48 17.05
N ILE A 239 -12.49 4.56 16.80
CA ILE A 239 -12.80 4.07 15.45
C ILE A 239 -14.15 4.62 15.02
N GLN A 240 -14.16 5.39 13.92
CA GLN A 240 -15.37 5.88 13.28
C GLN A 240 -15.63 5.08 12.00
N SER A 241 -16.79 4.46 11.89
CA SER A 241 -17.18 3.70 10.70
C SER A 241 -18.08 4.54 9.79
N LEU A 242 -17.65 4.75 8.56
CA LEU A 242 -18.46 5.23 7.45
C LEU A 242 -18.71 4.04 6.52
N THR A 243 -19.75 3.26 6.82
CA THR A 243 -20.03 2.01 6.12
C THR A 243 -21.44 2.00 5.53
N GLY A 244 -21.65 1.19 4.47
CA GLY A 244 -22.92 1.12 3.77
C GLY A 244 -23.38 2.50 3.29
N SER A 245 -24.61 2.87 3.57
CA SER A 245 -25.22 4.14 3.14
C SER A 245 -24.48 5.40 3.57
N ALA A 246 -23.60 5.34 4.58
CA ALA A 246 -22.77 6.45 5.01
C ALA A 246 -21.47 6.60 4.21
N ALA A 247 -21.05 5.56 3.46
CA ALA A 247 -19.81 5.56 2.68
C ALA A 247 -19.99 6.25 1.32
N THR A 248 -20.59 7.41 1.32
CA THR A 248 -20.87 8.22 0.14
C THR A 248 -19.64 9.04 -0.28
N LYS A 249 -19.66 9.53 -1.51
CA LYS A 249 -18.69 10.51 -2.02
C LYS A 249 -18.62 11.75 -1.13
N SER A 250 -19.78 12.26 -0.70
CA SER A 250 -19.88 13.37 0.25
C SER A 250 -19.32 13.01 1.64
N GLY A 251 -19.57 11.79 2.13
CA GLY A 251 -19.00 11.30 3.40
C GLY A 251 -17.48 11.31 3.39
N LEU A 252 -16.87 10.81 2.32
CA LEU A 252 -15.41 10.83 2.17
C LEU A 252 -14.87 12.27 2.04
N HIS A 253 -15.57 13.13 1.28
CA HIS A 253 -15.22 14.54 1.15
C HIS A 253 -15.22 15.27 2.51
N ASN A 254 -16.19 14.98 3.38
CA ASN A 254 -16.26 15.56 4.72
C ASN A 254 -15.09 15.12 5.61
N VAL A 255 -14.66 13.85 5.52
CA VAL A 255 -13.46 13.36 6.22
C VAL A 255 -12.22 14.12 5.77
N LEU A 256 -12.02 14.27 4.46
CA LEU A 256 -10.86 14.95 3.89
C LEU A 256 -10.89 16.48 4.11
N SER A 257 -12.08 17.04 4.31
CA SER A 257 -12.27 18.45 4.73
C SER A 257 -12.07 18.64 6.24
N GLY A 258 -11.93 17.57 7.02
CA GLY A 258 -11.75 17.63 8.46
C GLY A 258 -12.97 18.19 9.20
N VAL A 259 -14.20 17.93 8.72
CA VAL A 259 -15.46 18.43 9.32
C VAL A 259 -15.57 17.99 10.79
N ASP A 260 -15.25 16.71 11.06
CA ASP A 260 -15.25 16.13 12.42
C ASP A 260 -13.83 16.00 13.00
N GLY A 261 -12.91 16.87 12.58
CA GLY A 261 -11.49 16.79 12.89
C GLY A 261 -10.74 15.79 12.00
N THR A 262 -9.50 16.10 11.71
CA THR A 262 -8.62 15.24 10.87
C THR A 262 -8.30 13.93 11.58
N PRO A 263 -8.64 12.76 11.05
CA PRO A 263 -8.21 11.49 11.64
C PRO A 263 -6.71 11.28 11.44
N ALA A 264 -6.05 10.62 12.39
CA ALA A 264 -4.66 10.20 12.20
C ALA A 264 -4.53 9.10 11.15
N ILE A 265 -5.56 8.26 11.00
CA ILE A 265 -5.60 7.18 10.01
C ILE A 265 -6.94 7.19 9.28
N LEU A 266 -6.89 7.16 7.97
CA LEU A 266 -8.04 6.85 7.11
C LEU A 266 -7.80 5.48 6.47
N PHE A 267 -8.71 4.53 6.67
CA PHE A 267 -8.73 3.25 5.98
C PHE A 267 -9.91 3.22 5.01
N THR A 268 -9.64 3.14 3.72
CA THR A 268 -10.68 2.96 2.70
C THR A 268 -10.62 1.56 2.13
N GLY A 269 -11.70 0.79 2.32
CA GLY A 269 -11.88 -0.55 1.76
C GLY A 269 -13.02 -0.54 0.74
N THR A 270 -12.67 -0.45 -0.54
CA THR A 270 -13.63 -0.31 -1.64
C THR A 270 -13.05 -0.83 -2.95
N HIS A 271 -13.86 -0.83 -4.02
CA HIS A 271 -13.35 -1.06 -5.36
C HIS A 271 -12.55 0.15 -5.87
N GLY A 272 -11.48 -0.12 -6.64
CA GLY A 272 -10.82 0.87 -7.47
C GLY A 272 -11.49 0.99 -8.84
N PHE A 273 -11.64 2.21 -9.33
CA PHE A 273 -12.12 2.47 -10.69
C PHE A 273 -11.05 2.08 -11.73
N CYS A 274 -11.45 1.31 -12.72
CA CYS A 274 -10.58 0.81 -13.79
C CYS A 274 -10.98 1.42 -15.12
N GLN A 275 -10.21 2.41 -15.57
CA GLN A 275 -10.41 3.11 -16.82
C GLN A 275 -9.88 2.29 -18.01
N ASN A 276 -10.37 2.57 -19.21
CA ASN A 276 -9.83 1.98 -20.44
C ASN A 276 -8.41 2.48 -20.70
N ALA A 277 -7.52 1.60 -21.16
CA ALA A 277 -6.10 1.89 -21.36
C ALA A 277 -5.81 3.03 -22.36
N ASP A 278 -6.70 3.26 -23.30
CA ASP A 278 -6.65 4.30 -24.35
C ASP A 278 -7.40 5.58 -23.98
N SER A 279 -8.03 5.63 -22.81
CA SER A 279 -8.76 6.82 -22.36
C SER A 279 -7.82 7.96 -21.98
N ALA A 280 -8.12 9.16 -22.46
CA ALA A 280 -7.44 10.38 -22.04
C ALA A 280 -7.60 10.68 -20.54
N ASP A 281 -8.67 10.19 -19.92
CA ASP A 281 -8.96 10.37 -18.50
C ASP A 281 -8.25 9.37 -17.60
N LEU A 282 -7.59 8.34 -18.17
CA LEU A 282 -6.93 7.29 -17.39
C LEU A 282 -5.96 7.86 -16.34
N PRO A 283 -5.05 8.78 -16.65
CA PRO A 283 -4.10 9.29 -15.65
C PRO A 283 -4.77 10.00 -14.47
N ALA A 284 -5.97 10.58 -14.69
CA ALA A 284 -6.70 11.31 -13.66
C ALA A 284 -7.63 10.43 -12.81
N GLN A 285 -8.13 9.33 -13.37
CA GLN A 285 -9.22 8.57 -12.78
C GLN A 285 -8.86 7.14 -12.37
N GLN A 286 -7.80 6.55 -12.94
CA GLN A 286 -7.41 5.18 -12.60
C GLN A 286 -7.13 5.04 -11.09
N GLY A 287 -7.75 4.04 -10.46
CA GLY A 287 -7.63 3.81 -9.02
C GLY A 287 -8.48 4.73 -8.15
N ALA A 288 -9.37 5.58 -8.75
CA ALA A 288 -10.34 6.35 -7.99
C ALA A 288 -11.26 5.42 -7.17
N LEU A 289 -11.69 5.89 -6.00
CA LEU A 289 -12.42 5.07 -5.03
C LEU A 289 -13.91 5.02 -5.38
N ILE A 290 -14.43 3.84 -5.67
CA ILE A 290 -15.87 3.65 -5.89
C ILE A 290 -16.60 3.91 -4.57
N CYS A 291 -17.64 4.77 -4.61
CA CYS A 291 -18.42 5.17 -3.45
C CYS A 291 -19.82 4.52 -3.45
N GLN A 292 -20.59 4.78 -2.39
CA GLN A 292 -21.93 4.21 -2.20
C GLN A 292 -22.92 4.56 -3.33
N GLU A 293 -22.67 5.62 -4.05
CA GLU A 293 -23.49 6.05 -5.21
C GLU A 293 -23.44 5.03 -6.36
N TYR A 294 -22.46 4.12 -6.37
CA TYR A 294 -22.46 3.00 -7.31
C TYR A 294 -23.50 1.96 -6.90
N GLN A 295 -24.51 1.79 -7.73
CA GLN A 295 -25.59 0.82 -7.56
C GLN A 295 -25.73 -0.10 -8.78
N GLY A 296 -24.59 -0.42 -9.41
CA GLY A 296 -24.53 -1.16 -10.67
C GLY A 296 -24.62 -0.24 -11.90
N GLY A 297 -24.48 -0.83 -13.09
CA GLY A 297 -24.36 -0.08 -14.34
C GLY A 297 -23.02 0.64 -14.48
N GLY A 298 -22.88 1.54 -15.44
CA GLY A 298 -21.63 2.26 -15.69
C GLY A 298 -21.13 3.04 -14.47
N ALA A 299 -19.83 3.05 -14.27
CA ALA A 299 -19.18 3.84 -13.22
C ALA A 299 -18.81 5.22 -13.79
N SER A 300 -19.63 6.21 -13.51
CA SER A 300 -19.47 7.62 -13.91
C SER A 300 -18.83 8.44 -12.77
N PRO A 301 -18.33 9.66 -13.04
CA PRO A 301 -17.65 10.50 -12.05
C PRO A 301 -18.44 10.81 -10.77
N ASP A 302 -19.76 10.76 -10.82
CA ASP A 302 -20.64 10.91 -9.64
C ASP A 302 -20.60 9.71 -8.70
N LYS A 303 -20.08 8.54 -9.13
CA LYS A 303 -20.05 7.28 -8.39
C LYS A 303 -18.69 6.93 -7.79
N PHE A 304 -17.66 7.69 -8.10
CA PHE A 304 -16.31 7.47 -7.57
C PHE A 304 -15.66 8.76 -7.08
N TYR A 305 -14.68 8.64 -6.22
CA TYR A 305 -13.89 9.74 -5.66
C TYR A 305 -12.50 9.75 -6.29
N ALA A 306 -12.23 10.75 -7.12
CA ALA A 306 -10.95 10.96 -7.81
C ALA A 306 -10.19 12.16 -7.21
N ALA A 307 -9.00 12.43 -7.70
CA ALA A 307 -8.20 13.59 -7.29
C ALA A 307 -8.90 14.93 -7.54
N SER A 308 -9.73 15.02 -8.59
CA SER A 308 -10.53 16.21 -8.90
C SER A 308 -11.62 16.52 -7.85
N ASP A 309 -11.95 15.57 -7.00
CA ASP A 309 -12.97 15.70 -5.95
C ASP A 309 -12.41 16.16 -4.61
N LEU A 310 -11.08 16.26 -4.49
CA LEU A 310 -10.43 16.70 -3.27
C LEU A 310 -10.89 18.11 -2.88
N PRO A 311 -11.15 18.36 -1.58
CA PRO A 311 -11.50 19.70 -1.12
C PRO A 311 -10.39 20.70 -1.41
N ALA A 312 -10.73 21.89 -1.89
CA ALA A 312 -9.77 22.98 -2.03
C ALA A 312 -9.14 23.38 -0.68
N ALA A 313 -9.92 23.28 0.40
CA ALA A 313 -9.47 23.49 1.78
C ALA A 313 -9.29 22.14 2.51
N MET A 314 -8.54 21.23 1.91
CA MET A 314 -8.26 19.91 2.47
C MET A 314 -7.58 20.01 3.84
N LYS A 315 -7.95 19.14 4.77
CA LYS A 315 -7.37 19.04 6.11
C LYS A 315 -6.94 17.61 6.39
N THR A 316 -5.82 17.21 5.79
CA THR A 316 -5.26 15.87 5.93
C THR A 316 -3.84 15.87 6.49
N HIS A 317 -3.34 17.06 6.88
CA HIS A 317 -2.01 17.19 7.47
C HIS A 317 -1.86 16.29 8.71
N GLY A 318 -0.84 15.47 8.74
CA GLY A 318 -0.61 14.48 9.80
C GLY A 318 -1.33 13.14 9.62
N MET A 319 -2.16 12.97 8.59
CA MET A 319 -2.91 11.74 8.32
C MET A 319 -2.08 10.73 7.54
N VAL A 320 -2.25 9.44 7.86
CA VAL A 320 -1.83 8.31 7.04
C VAL A 320 -3.07 7.67 6.41
N HIS A 321 -3.08 7.49 5.09
CA HIS A 321 -4.19 6.86 4.38
C HIS A 321 -3.81 5.44 3.96
N PHE A 322 -4.51 4.44 4.48
CA PHE A 322 -4.46 3.07 3.98
C PHE A 322 -5.56 2.87 2.95
N LEU A 323 -5.18 2.68 1.69
CA LEU A 323 -6.07 2.64 0.56
C LEU A 323 -6.14 1.21 0.00
N TYR A 324 -7.19 0.46 0.36
CA TYR A 324 -7.45 -0.88 -0.16
C TYR A 324 -8.41 -0.80 -1.34
N ALA A 325 -7.86 -0.76 -2.55
CA ALA A 325 -8.58 -0.70 -3.82
C ALA A 325 -7.66 -1.11 -4.98
N CYS A 326 -8.21 -1.69 -6.06
CA CYS A 326 -7.44 -1.91 -7.28
C CYS A 326 -6.82 -0.62 -7.79
N TYR A 327 -5.53 -0.66 -8.14
CA TYR A 327 -4.79 0.49 -8.70
C TYR A 327 -4.76 1.74 -7.80
N GLY A 328 -5.08 1.60 -6.53
CA GLY A 328 -5.29 2.73 -5.62
C GLY A 328 -4.08 3.62 -5.42
N VAL A 329 -2.85 3.07 -5.48
CA VAL A 329 -1.61 3.86 -5.33
C VAL A 329 -0.84 3.97 -6.64
N GLY A 330 -0.99 3.01 -7.53
CA GLY A 330 -0.32 3.01 -8.82
C GLY A 330 -0.77 1.84 -9.69
N PHE A 331 -0.25 1.76 -10.88
CA PHE A 331 -0.60 0.71 -11.82
C PHE A 331 0.53 0.43 -12.81
N PRO A 332 0.73 -0.86 -13.19
CA PRO A 332 1.69 -1.24 -14.19
C PRO A 332 1.19 -0.91 -15.61
N ARG A 333 2.05 -1.03 -16.61
CA ARG A 333 1.68 -0.87 -18.01
C ARG A 333 0.72 -1.96 -18.48
N ASN A 334 1.01 -3.21 -18.11
CA ASN A 334 0.23 -4.39 -18.51
C ASN A 334 -0.44 -5.02 -17.30
N ASP A 335 -1.60 -5.61 -17.50
CA ASP A 335 -2.26 -6.43 -16.51
C ASP A 335 -1.38 -7.62 -16.12
N THR A 336 -0.85 -7.63 -14.91
CA THR A 336 0.03 -8.70 -14.45
C THR A 336 -0.70 -10.01 -14.23
N TYR A 337 -2.01 -9.98 -14.04
CA TYR A 337 -2.86 -11.15 -13.85
C TYR A 337 -3.35 -11.76 -15.19
N ASN A 338 -3.21 -11.02 -16.29
CA ASN A 338 -3.32 -11.52 -17.67
C ASN A 338 -1.94 -11.57 -18.36
N TYR A 339 -0.94 -11.99 -17.62
CA TYR A 339 0.46 -11.97 -18.01
C TYR A 339 0.74 -12.62 -19.38
N ALA A 340 0.04 -13.71 -19.69
CA ALA A 340 0.18 -14.42 -20.97
C ALA A 340 -0.23 -13.56 -22.18
N LYS A 341 -1.26 -12.74 -22.04
CA LYS A 341 -1.82 -11.93 -23.13
C LYS A 341 -1.19 -10.54 -23.21
N LYS A 342 -0.43 -10.13 -22.19
CA LYS A 342 0.15 -8.78 -22.08
C LYS A 342 -0.89 -7.69 -22.36
N VAL A 343 -2.06 -7.80 -21.75
CA VAL A 343 -3.15 -6.83 -21.92
C VAL A 343 -2.71 -5.49 -21.36
N PRO A 344 -2.63 -4.43 -22.18
CA PRO A 344 -2.26 -3.11 -21.68
C PRO A 344 -3.39 -2.54 -20.83
N ILE A 345 -3.06 -1.98 -19.66
CA ILE A 345 -3.98 -1.27 -18.78
C ILE A 345 -3.61 0.22 -18.66
N ALA A 346 -2.43 0.58 -19.15
CA ALA A 346 -1.96 1.95 -19.24
C ALA A 346 -0.87 2.08 -20.33
N PRO A 347 -0.61 3.30 -20.83
CA PRO A 347 0.49 3.54 -21.78
C PRO A 347 1.87 3.31 -21.16
N ALA A 348 2.02 3.54 -19.84
CA ALA A 348 3.23 3.35 -19.06
C ALA A 348 2.85 2.99 -17.60
N PRO A 349 3.78 2.44 -16.78
CA PRO A 349 3.54 2.30 -15.35
C PRO A 349 3.46 3.71 -14.71
N MET A 350 2.48 3.92 -13.84
CA MET A 350 2.20 5.24 -13.27
C MET A 350 1.83 5.13 -11.78
N MET A 351 2.08 6.22 -11.03
CA MET A 351 1.45 6.44 -9.72
C MET A 351 0.03 6.94 -9.93
N ALA A 352 -0.92 6.49 -9.11
CA ALA A 352 -2.31 6.94 -9.17
C ALA A 352 -2.43 8.42 -8.75
N ARG A 353 -3.34 9.14 -9.39
CA ARG A 353 -3.47 10.59 -9.22
C ARG A 353 -3.98 10.99 -7.84
N LEU A 354 -4.92 10.23 -7.26
CA LEU A 354 -5.49 10.55 -5.96
C LEU A 354 -4.43 10.60 -4.83
N PRO A 355 -3.59 9.57 -4.62
CA PRO A 355 -2.54 9.65 -3.61
C PRO A 355 -1.48 10.72 -3.90
N GLN A 356 -1.13 10.96 -5.18
CA GLN A 356 -0.21 12.07 -5.51
C GLN A 356 -0.79 13.43 -5.07
N ALA A 357 -2.08 13.67 -5.34
CA ALA A 357 -2.73 14.91 -4.97
C ALA A 357 -2.93 15.04 -3.45
N LEU A 358 -3.18 13.92 -2.74
CA LEU A 358 -3.25 13.90 -1.28
C LEU A 358 -1.91 14.27 -0.63
N LEU A 359 -0.78 13.83 -1.18
CA LEU A 359 0.54 14.14 -0.63
C LEU A 359 1.04 15.52 -1.05
N GLY A 360 0.78 15.92 -2.29
CA GLY A 360 1.26 17.18 -2.86
C GLY A 360 0.43 18.41 -2.50
N HIS A 361 -0.62 18.28 -1.68
CA HIS A 361 -1.44 19.40 -1.23
C HIS A 361 -0.74 20.19 -0.10
N GLU A 362 -1.08 21.47 0.06
CA GLU A 362 -0.55 22.35 1.12
C GLU A 362 -0.77 21.77 2.52
N ASN A 363 -1.95 21.18 2.78
CA ASN A 363 -2.27 20.45 4.01
C ASN A 363 -2.31 18.94 3.74
N GLY A 364 -1.33 18.43 3.01
CA GLY A 364 -1.32 17.06 2.51
C GLY A 364 -1.10 16.02 3.59
N ALA A 365 -1.52 14.79 3.28
CA ALA A 365 -1.27 13.61 4.12
C ALA A 365 0.23 13.30 4.20
N LEU A 366 0.63 12.55 5.24
CA LEU A 366 2.02 12.14 5.44
C LEU A 366 2.43 11.01 4.51
N ALA A 367 1.52 10.06 4.28
CA ALA A 367 1.78 8.92 3.44
C ALA A 367 0.47 8.24 3.01
N VAL A 368 0.54 7.53 1.89
CA VAL A 368 -0.52 6.63 1.43
C VAL A 368 0.07 5.23 1.27
N LEU A 369 -0.55 4.24 1.90
CA LEU A 369 -0.23 2.83 1.76
C LEU A 369 -1.34 2.15 0.95
N GLY A 370 -1.03 1.35 -0.04
CA GLY A 370 -2.06 0.63 -0.80
C GLY A 370 -1.50 -0.15 -1.99
N HIS A 371 -2.41 -0.61 -2.83
CA HIS A 371 -2.10 -1.50 -3.93
C HIS A 371 -1.63 -0.78 -5.18
N ILE A 372 -0.59 -1.38 -5.77
CA ILE A 372 -0.31 -1.26 -7.19
C ILE A 372 -0.90 -2.50 -7.86
N ASP A 373 -1.56 -2.34 -8.98
CA ASP A 373 -2.28 -3.41 -9.64
C ASP A 373 -3.60 -3.77 -8.94
N ARG A 374 -4.17 -4.91 -9.25
CA ARG A 374 -5.44 -5.36 -8.67
C ARG A 374 -5.28 -5.78 -7.21
N ALA A 375 -6.21 -5.34 -6.38
CA ALA A 375 -6.42 -5.88 -5.04
C ALA A 375 -7.40 -7.07 -5.11
N TRP A 376 -7.20 -8.09 -4.29
CA TRP A 376 -7.97 -9.32 -4.36
C TRP A 376 -8.52 -9.73 -2.99
N SER A 377 -9.71 -10.32 -2.98
CA SER A 377 -10.35 -10.83 -1.74
C SER A 377 -9.47 -11.82 -0.97
N CYS A 378 -8.55 -12.50 -1.63
CA CYS A 378 -7.61 -13.43 -0.98
C CYS A 378 -6.60 -12.77 -0.03
N SER A 379 -6.51 -11.45 -0.01
CA SER A 379 -5.74 -10.73 1.03
C SER A 379 -6.20 -11.04 2.44
N PHE A 380 -7.51 -11.29 2.63
CA PHE A 380 -8.16 -11.46 3.93
C PHE A 380 -9.20 -12.57 3.94
N ASN A 381 -9.57 -13.14 2.80
CA ASN A 381 -10.59 -14.19 2.68
C ASN A 381 -9.98 -15.45 2.06
N VAL A 382 -10.03 -16.54 2.81
CA VAL A 382 -9.62 -17.87 2.37
C VAL A 382 -10.80 -18.80 2.56
N ASP A 383 -11.22 -19.50 1.50
CA ASP A 383 -12.36 -20.41 1.53
C ASP A 383 -12.31 -21.40 2.70
N GLY A 384 -13.43 -21.52 3.41
CA GLY A 384 -13.58 -22.43 4.52
C GLY A 384 -12.87 -22.02 5.81
N LEU A 385 -12.22 -20.83 5.82
CA LEU A 385 -11.58 -20.28 7.02
C LEU A 385 -12.29 -19.01 7.51
N PRO A 386 -12.17 -18.68 8.79
CA PRO A 386 -12.55 -17.35 9.29
C PRO A 386 -11.75 -16.25 8.59
N PRO A 387 -12.18 -14.96 8.66
CA PRO A 387 -11.43 -13.84 8.11
C PRO A 387 -9.95 -13.86 8.50
N GLN A 388 -9.08 -13.67 7.53
CA GLN A 388 -7.61 -13.70 7.68
C GLN A 388 -7.04 -12.28 7.65
N ASP A 389 -7.60 -11.38 8.47
CA ASP A 389 -7.28 -9.95 8.51
C ASP A 389 -6.04 -9.61 9.37
N GLN A 390 -5.31 -10.60 9.88
CA GLN A 390 -4.23 -10.40 10.84
C GLN A 390 -3.11 -9.51 10.29
N SER A 391 -2.73 -9.65 9.02
CA SER A 391 -1.67 -8.81 8.42
C SER A 391 -2.04 -7.32 8.45
N PHE A 392 -3.33 -6.99 8.22
CA PHE A 392 -3.82 -5.61 8.30
C PHE A 392 -3.86 -5.11 9.73
N ARG A 393 -4.30 -5.96 10.68
CA ARG A 393 -4.30 -5.62 12.11
C ARG A 393 -2.90 -5.32 12.60
N ASP A 394 -1.92 -6.14 12.23
CA ASP A 394 -0.53 -5.98 12.66
C ASP A 394 0.05 -4.66 12.13
N VAL A 395 -0.13 -4.38 10.83
CA VAL A 395 0.33 -3.12 10.22
C VAL A 395 -0.33 -1.92 10.90
N LEU A 396 -1.66 -1.90 10.99
CA LEU A 396 -2.38 -0.77 11.58
C LEU A 396 -2.07 -0.59 13.08
N THR A 397 -1.91 -1.70 13.82
CA THR A 397 -1.52 -1.66 15.24
C THR A 397 -0.13 -1.06 15.42
N LYS A 398 0.84 -1.42 14.56
CA LYS A 398 2.17 -0.80 14.57
C LYS A 398 2.09 0.69 14.26
N VAL A 399 1.33 1.08 13.23
CA VAL A 399 1.13 2.51 12.89
C VAL A 399 0.50 3.26 14.07
N MET A 400 -0.56 2.73 14.70
CA MET A 400 -1.20 3.30 15.89
C MET A 400 -0.28 3.34 17.12
N SER A 401 0.75 2.49 17.15
CA SER A 401 1.76 2.46 18.22
C SER A 401 2.95 3.38 17.95
N GLY A 402 2.95 4.09 16.81
CA GLY A 402 3.99 5.05 16.45
C GLY A 402 5.25 4.44 15.84
N TYR A 403 5.15 3.23 15.28
CA TYR A 403 6.24 2.66 14.48
C TYR A 403 6.37 3.40 13.15
N ARG A 404 7.59 3.45 12.61
CA ARG A 404 7.83 4.05 11.29
C ARG A 404 7.18 3.22 10.19
N LEU A 405 6.59 3.89 9.19
CA LEU A 405 5.72 3.23 8.22
C LEU A 405 6.43 2.14 7.42
N GLY A 406 7.68 2.36 6.99
CA GLY A 406 8.44 1.35 6.24
C GLY A 406 8.69 0.06 7.04
N SER A 407 8.84 0.14 8.38
CA SER A 407 8.95 -1.05 9.22
C SER A 407 7.59 -1.63 9.62
N ALA A 408 6.56 -0.79 9.69
CA ALA A 408 5.20 -1.25 10.01
C ALA A 408 4.63 -2.14 8.91
N THR A 409 4.95 -1.87 7.63
CA THR A 409 4.43 -2.59 6.46
C THR A 409 5.11 -3.94 6.19
N ASP A 410 6.20 -4.25 6.87
CA ASP A 410 7.01 -5.46 6.66
C ASP A 410 6.21 -6.78 6.75
N GLN A 411 5.06 -6.76 7.42
CA GLN A 411 4.17 -7.92 7.50
C GLN A 411 3.61 -8.36 6.13
N PHE A 412 3.38 -7.43 5.20
CA PHE A 412 2.95 -7.77 3.84
C PHE A 412 4.09 -8.44 3.06
N ASN A 413 5.32 -7.92 3.21
CA ASN A 413 6.51 -8.48 2.59
C ASN A 413 6.81 -9.89 3.10
N PHE A 414 6.62 -10.14 4.40
CA PHE A 414 6.72 -11.48 4.95
C PHE A 414 5.69 -12.44 4.35
N ARG A 415 4.43 -12.02 4.23
CA ARG A 415 3.39 -12.82 3.62
C ARG A 415 3.72 -13.17 2.18
N TRP A 416 4.21 -12.21 1.40
CA TRP A 416 4.68 -12.45 0.03
C TRP A 416 5.80 -13.51 -0.01
N ALA A 417 6.84 -13.35 0.81
CA ALA A 417 7.93 -14.32 0.91
C ALA A 417 7.42 -15.72 1.28
N ALA A 418 6.59 -15.84 2.32
CA ALA A 418 6.06 -17.11 2.79
C ALA A 418 5.21 -17.83 1.72
N LEU A 419 4.42 -17.12 0.94
CA LEU A 419 3.58 -17.67 -0.12
C LEU A 419 4.37 -18.17 -1.34
N THR A 420 5.61 -17.74 -1.52
CA THR A 420 6.48 -18.21 -2.60
C THR A 420 6.85 -19.68 -2.43
N ILE A 421 6.98 -20.18 -1.21
CA ILE A 421 7.33 -21.59 -0.93
C ILE A 421 6.25 -22.57 -1.46
N PRO A 422 4.97 -22.47 -1.05
CA PRO A 422 3.93 -23.39 -1.52
C PRO A 422 3.65 -23.23 -3.02
N LEU A 423 3.86 -22.04 -3.58
CA LEU A 423 3.75 -21.83 -5.02
C LEU A 423 4.85 -22.60 -5.76
N ALA A 424 6.12 -22.45 -5.37
CA ALA A 424 7.24 -23.17 -5.98
C ALA A 424 7.07 -24.68 -5.89
N ASP A 425 6.68 -25.22 -4.73
CA ASP A 425 6.37 -26.66 -4.55
C ASP A 425 5.24 -27.13 -5.48
N THR A 426 4.18 -26.32 -5.61
CA THR A 426 3.04 -26.65 -6.47
C THR A 426 3.45 -26.66 -7.95
N LEU A 427 4.21 -25.64 -8.40
CA LEU A 427 4.72 -25.57 -9.78
C LEU A 427 5.66 -26.73 -10.10
N GLN A 428 6.53 -27.14 -9.17
CA GLN A 428 7.37 -28.31 -9.31
C GLN A 428 6.53 -29.61 -9.46
N LYS A 429 5.52 -29.80 -8.63
CA LYS A 429 4.62 -30.96 -8.71
C LYS A 429 3.82 -30.99 -10.00
N MET A 430 3.47 -29.85 -10.58
CA MET A 430 2.76 -29.77 -11.88
C MET A 430 3.57 -30.32 -13.05
N GLN A 431 4.88 -30.48 -12.93
CA GLN A 431 5.69 -31.11 -13.97
C GLN A 431 5.37 -32.61 -14.13
N THR A 432 4.95 -33.25 -13.07
CA THR A 432 4.67 -34.71 -13.02
C THR A 432 3.23 -35.08 -12.72
N ARG A 433 2.43 -34.12 -12.20
CA ARG A 433 1.03 -34.33 -11.82
C ARG A 433 0.11 -33.36 -12.54
N ARG A 434 -1.10 -33.83 -12.90
CA ARG A 434 -2.19 -32.99 -13.43
C ARG A 434 -3.16 -32.60 -12.32
N GLY A 435 -3.99 -31.58 -12.57
CA GLY A 435 -5.07 -31.17 -11.66
C GLY A 435 -4.63 -30.22 -10.55
N LEU A 436 -3.40 -29.68 -10.63
CA LEU A 436 -2.89 -28.68 -9.68
C LEU A 436 -2.99 -27.24 -10.20
N GLU A 437 -3.48 -27.06 -11.43
CA GLU A 437 -3.50 -25.77 -12.14
C GLU A 437 -4.29 -24.72 -11.34
N LYS A 438 -5.46 -25.06 -10.83
CA LYS A 438 -6.29 -24.15 -10.05
C LYS A 438 -5.60 -23.75 -8.73
N ARG A 439 -4.93 -24.68 -8.06
CA ARG A 439 -4.15 -24.43 -6.85
C ARG A 439 -2.97 -23.50 -7.16
N ALA A 440 -2.25 -23.74 -8.24
CA ALA A 440 -1.14 -22.86 -8.65
C ALA A 440 -1.63 -21.45 -8.96
N ALA A 441 -2.76 -21.31 -9.70
CA ALA A 441 -3.39 -20.02 -9.97
C ALA A 441 -3.70 -19.25 -8.71
N ASN A 442 -4.35 -19.91 -7.75
CA ASN A 442 -4.74 -19.32 -6.49
C ASN A 442 -3.51 -18.86 -5.70
N LEU A 443 -2.52 -19.74 -5.51
CA LEU A 443 -1.27 -19.40 -4.81
C LEU A 443 -0.52 -18.25 -5.49
N TRP A 444 -0.47 -18.24 -6.82
CA TRP A 444 0.16 -17.18 -7.58
C TRP A 444 -0.57 -15.85 -7.40
N THR A 445 -1.92 -15.86 -7.43
CA THR A 445 -2.74 -14.67 -7.20
C THR A 445 -2.54 -14.12 -5.79
N ILE A 446 -2.65 -14.98 -4.76
CA ILE A 446 -2.47 -14.58 -3.36
C ILE A 446 -1.07 -14.03 -3.10
N ARG A 447 -0.04 -14.68 -3.67
CA ARG A 447 1.34 -14.25 -3.53
C ARG A 447 1.58 -12.89 -4.18
N ASN A 448 1.10 -12.66 -5.40
CA ASN A 448 1.26 -11.40 -6.10
C ASN A 448 0.43 -10.28 -5.47
N ASP A 449 -0.77 -10.57 -4.97
CA ASP A 449 -1.56 -9.64 -4.20
C ASP A 449 -0.81 -9.17 -2.94
N ALA A 450 -0.19 -10.09 -2.19
CA ALA A 450 0.62 -9.75 -1.02
C ALA A 450 1.84 -8.87 -1.35
N ARG A 451 2.42 -9.00 -2.55
CA ARG A 451 3.54 -8.20 -3.04
C ARG A 451 3.15 -6.76 -3.37
N ASN A 452 1.92 -6.55 -3.81
CA ASN A 452 1.50 -5.30 -4.48
C ASN A 452 1.23 -4.13 -3.52
N TYR A 453 1.45 -4.27 -2.21
CA TYR A 453 1.39 -3.15 -1.27
C TYR A 453 2.65 -2.33 -1.33
N ILE A 454 2.50 -1.02 -1.55
CA ILE A 454 3.61 -0.07 -1.46
C ILE A 454 3.26 1.12 -0.58
N LEU A 455 4.30 1.74 -0.06
CA LEU A 455 4.24 3.01 0.63
C LEU A 455 4.55 4.16 -0.34
N HIS A 456 3.59 5.07 -0.54
CA HIS A 456 3.79 6.34 -1.25
C HIS A 456 4.05 7.43 -0.20
N GLY A 457 5.29 7.89 -0.12
CA GLY A 457 5.80 8.82 0.88
C GLY A 457 7.16 8.39 1.44
N ASP A 458 7.65 9.10 2.42
CA ASP A 458 8.90 8.79 3.11
C ASP A 458 8.71 7.62 4.09
N PRO A 459 9.48 6.52 3.97
CA PRO A 459 9.31 5.33 4.81
C PRO A 459 9.65 5.55 6.28
N ALA A 460 10.40 6.60 6.60
CA ALA A 460 10.78 6.91 7.96
C ALA A 460 9.73 7.70 8.76
N ILE A 461 8.62 8.10 8.12
CA ILE A 461 7.51 8.77 8.80
C ILE A 461 6.87 7.85 9.84
N LYS A 462 6.43 8.44 10.96
CA LYS A 462 5.61 7.80 11.97
C LYS A 462 4.60 8.75 12.59
N LEU A 463 3.51 8.23 13.12
CA LEU A 463 2.55 9.02 13.89
C LEU A 463 3.16 9.42 15.25
N ARG A 464 2.90 10.64 15.67
CA ARG A 464 3.26 11.17 17.01
C ARG A 464 2.14 10.82 17.97
N VAL A 465 2.22 9.63 18.58
CA VAL A 465 1.12 9.00 19.32
C VAL A 465 1.26 9.10 20.85
N SER A 466 2.16 9.92 21.38
CA SER A 466 2.18 10.15 22.82
C SER A 466 0.84 10.76 23.28
N LEU A 467 0.34 10.38 24.45
CA LEU A 467 -0.95 10.92 24.94
C LEU A 467 -0.89 12.42 25.23
N ALA A 468 0.29 12.96 25.45
CA ALA A 468 0.50 14.40 25.64
C ALA A 468 0.33 15.18 24.32
N GLU A 469 0.75 14.57 23.20
CA GLU A 469 0.69 15.18 21.86
C GLU A 469 -0.62 14.89 21.13
N MET A 470 -1.14 13.66 21.28
CA MET A 470 -2.36 13.19 20.64
C MET A 470 -3.26 12.54 21.70
N PRO A 471 -4.08 13.33 22.44
CA PRO A 471 -4.93 12.82 23.50
C PRO A 471 -6.04 11.90 22.96
N GLU A 472 -6.64 11.13 23.86
CA GLU A 472 -7.75 10.25 23.51
C GLU A 472 -8.92 11.05 22.91
N THR A 473 -9.52 10.51 21.84
CA THR A 473 -10.67 11.10 21.17
C THR A 473 -11.94 10.37 21.59
N ILE A 474 -12.95 11.11 22.05
CA ILE A 474 -14.28 10.58 22.37
C ILE A 474 -15.20 10.86 21.17
N ILE A 475 -15.63 9.79 20.49
CA ILE A 475 -16.68 9.90 19.48
C ILE A 475 -18.00 9.93 20.20
N ARG A 476 -18.69 11.08 20.19
CA ARG A 476 -20.08 11.16 20.68
C ARG A 476 -20.99 10.60 19.60
N PRO A 477 -21.94 9.69 19.93
CA PRO A 477 -22.93 9.27 18.97
C PRO A 477 -23.70 10.51 18.49
N SER A 478 -23.90 10.61 17.17
CA SER A 478 -24.78 11.63 16.62
C SER A 478 -26.19 11.38 17.19
N ILE A 479 -26.69 12.32 17.99
CA ILE A 479 -28.09 12.32 18.40
C ILE A 479 -28.87 12.67 17.12
N GLU A 480 -29.48 11.66 16.49
CA GLU A 480 -30.50 11.92 15.46
C GLU A 480 -31.56 12.79 16.12
N ARG A 481 -31.64 14.08 15.75
CA ARG A 481 -32.81 14.88 16.10
C ARG A 481 -33.99 14.25 15.38
N PRO A 482 -35.06 13.84 16.08
CA PRO A 482 -36.26 13.39 15.42
C PRO A 482 -36.71 14.52 14.46
N ALA A 483 -37.02 14.15 13.22
CA ALA A 483 -37.60 15.08 12.28
C ALA A 483 -38.85 15.68 12.93
N THR A 484 -38.83 16.98 13.17
CA THR A 484 -40.02 17.71 13.60
C THR A 484 -41.06 17.55 12.53
N ALA A 485 -42.20 16.91 12.88
CA ALA A 485 -43.35 16.68 12.04
C ALA A 485 -43.97 18.00 11.55
#